data_022a9beb63d9fc486c58e54c03fe60ef
#
_entry.id   022a9beb63d9fc486c58e54c03fe60ef
#
_cell.length_a   1.000
_cell.length_b   1.000
_cell.length_c   1.000
_cell.angle_alpha   90.00
_cell.angle_beta   90.00
_cell.angle_gamma   90.00
#
_symmetry.space_group_name_H-M   'P 1'
#
loop_
_entity.id
_entity.type
_entity.pdbx_description
1 polymer ?
#
loop_
_entity_poly.entity_id
_entity_poly.type
_entity_poly.pdbx_seq_one_letter_code
_entity_poly.pdbx_strand_id
1 'polypeptide(L)'
;MVTGLQLPLTRLSDPVVRRVAEKIAAGERLSTTDGLALFRSSDLPGIGLLADAVNRAKHGDVVTFAANQHINPTNICTLRTTCVFCGYARLPKEEGAYRYT
;
A
#
# COMPACT_ATOMS: atom_id res chain seq x y z
N MET A 1 -7.77 4.65 -16.77
CA MET A 1 -8.45 5.63 -15.88
C MET A 1 -9.90 5.24 -15.76
N VAL A 2 -10.46 5.21 -14.56
CA VAL A 2 -11.89 4.91 -14.34
C VAL A 2 -12.61 6.23 -14.25
N THR A 3 -13.38 6.58 -15.26
CA THR A 3 -14.18 7.81 -15.32
C THR A 3 -15.64 7.50 -15.02
N GLY A 4 -16.33 8.41 -14.35
CA GLY A 4 -17.77 8.26 -14.06
C GLY A 4 -18.09 7.37 -12.85
N LEU A 5 -17.16 7.23 -11.93
CA LEU A 5 -17.37 6.43 -10.72
C LEU A 5 -18.41 7.10 -9.81
N GLN A 6 -19.50 6.40 -9.51
CA GLN A 6 -20.49 6.87 -8.52
C GLN A 6 -19.94 6.60 -7.13
N LEU A 7 -19.51 7.66 -6.45
CA LEU A 7 -18.99 7.60 -5.09
C LEU A 7 -20.03 8.04 -4.07
N PRO A 8 -20.10 7.41 -2.89
CA PRO A 8 -21.04 7.77 -1.84
C PRO A 8 -20.58 9.03 -1.08
N LEU A 9 -20.50 10.17 -1.76
CA LEU A 9 -19.97 11.44 -1.24
C LEU A 9 -20.64 11.88 0.07
N THR A 10 -21.91 11.53 0.27
CA THR A 10 -22.67 11.85 1.49
C THR A 10 -22.20 11.09 2.73
N ARG A 11 -21.46 10.00 2.54
CA ARG A 11 -20.90 9.19 3.64
C ARG A 11 -19.51 9.62 4.07
N LEU A 12 -18.91 10.58 3.37
CA LEU A 12 -17.58 11.10 3.67
C LEU A 12 -17.71 12.23 4.68
N SER A 13 -17.13 12.05 5.86
CA SER A 13 -17.21 13.04 6.94
C SER A 13 -16.18 14.15 6.78
N ASP A 14 -14.99 13.82 6.25
CA ASP A 14 -13.90 14.77 6.07
C ASP A 14 -14.02 15.52 4.72
N PRO A 15 -14.08 16.86 4.73
CA PRO A 15 -14.09 17.67 3.50
C PRO A 15 -12.87 17.43 2.59
N VAL A 16 -11.73 17.04 3.16
CA VAL A 16 -10.51 16.74 2.41
C VAL A 16 -10.70 15.44 1.63
N VAL A 17 -11.23 14.41 2.27
CA VAL A 17 -11.54 13.11 1.63
C VAL A 17 -12.58 13.30 0.53
N ARG A 18 -13.59 14.15 0.76
CA ARG A 18 -14.62 14.48 -0.24
C ARG A 18 -14.03 15.14 -1.48
N ARG A 19 -13.11 16.09 -1.32
CA ARG A 19 -12.41 16.75 -2.43
C ARG A 19 -11.58 15.77 -3.26
N VAL A 20 -10.92 14.83 -2.59
CA VAL A 20 -10.19 13.75 -3.27
C VAL A 20 -11.14 12.82 -4.01
N ALA A 21 -12.30 12.53 -3.43
CA ALA A 21 -13.34 11.72 -4.08
C ALA A 21 -13.84 12.36 -5.38
N GLU A 22 -14.02 13.69 -5.42
CA GLU A 22 -14.40 14.42 -6.63
C GLU A 22 -13.38 14.25 -7.74
N LYS A 23 -12.08 14.34 -7.43
CA LYS A 23 -11.00 14.07 -8.39
C LYS A 23 -11.04 12.63 -8.91
N ILE A 24 -11.25 11.66 -8.02
CA ILE A 24 -11.38 10.25 -8.40
C ILE A 24 -12.57 10.05 -9.34
N ALA A 25 -13.71 10.65 -9.04
CA ALA A 25 -14.90 10.58 -9.89
C ALA A 25 -14.69 11.22 -11.28
N ALA A 26 -13.89 12.28 -11.33
CA ALA A 26 -13.47 12.93 -12.59
C ALA A 26 -12.40 12.11 -13.35
N GLY A 27 -11.87 11.02 -12.77
CA GLY A 27 -10.80 10.23 -13.38
C GLY A 27 -9.44 10.91 -13.33
N GLU A 28 -9.28 11.92 -12.47
CA GLU A 28 -8.02 12.63 -12.29
C GLU A 28 -7.03 11.78 -11.49
N ARG A 29 -5.74 11.94 -11.83
CA ARG A 29 -4.67 11.33 -11.04
C ARG A 29 -4.44 12.13 -9.77
N LEU A 30 -4.42 11.45 -8.63
CA LEU A 30 -4.10 12.08 -7.35
C LEU A 30 -2.63 12.51 -7.30
N SER A 31 -2.40 13.69 -6.75
CA SER A 31 -1.08 14.23 -6.47
C SER A 31 -0.51 13.67 -5.16
N THR A 32 0.79 13.87 -4.93
CA THR A 32 1.42 13.57 -3.64
C THR A 32 0.76 14.34 -2.48
N THR A 33 0.31 15.56 -2.74
CA THR A 33 -0.40 16.38 -1.75
C THR A 33 -1.75 15.76 -1.37
N ASP A 34 -2.49 15.22 -2.36
CA ASP A 34 -3.75 14.52 -2.10
C ASP A 34 -3.50 13.24 -1.28
N GLY A 35 -2.45 12.49 -1.61
CA GLY A 35 -2.05 11.31 -0.85
C GLY A 35 -1.70 11.64 0.60
N LEU A 36 -0.94 12.70 0.83
CA LEU A 36 -0.59 13.15 2.17
C LEU A 36 -1.82 13.63 2.95
N ALA A 37 -2.76 14.27 2.28
CA ALA A 37 -4.02 14.72 2.88
C ALA A 37 -4.88 13.53 3.32
N LEU A 38 -4.99 12.49 2.50
CA LEU A 38 -5.66 11.23 2.88
C LEU A 38 -4.97 10.56 4.08
N PHE A 39 -3.63 10.54 4.08
CA PHE A 39 -2.87 9.92 5.16
C PHE A 39 -3.06 10.63 6.52
N ARG A 40 -3.33 11.94 6.50
CA ARG A 40 -3.57 12.76 7.69
C ARG A 40 -5.04 12.81 8.13
N SER A 41 -5.94 12.31 7.31
CA SER A 41 -7.37 12.32 7.62
C SER A 41 -7.72 11.29 8.70
N SER A 42 -8.64 11.64 9.58
CA SER A 42 -9.23 10.72 10.56
C SER A 42 -10.44 9.94 10.01
N ASP A 43 -10.91 10.26 8.80
CA ASP A 43 -12.04 9.59 8.14
C ASP A 43 -11.60 8.28 7.46
N LEU A 44 -11.07 7.37 8.24
CA LEU A 44 -10.63 6.06 7.74
C LEU A 44 -11.75 5.27 7.04
N PRO A 45 -13.00 5.25 7.54
CA PRO A 45 -14.12 4.62 6.82
C PRO A 45 -14.38 5.25 5.45
N GLY A 46 -14.32 6.58 5.34
CA GLY A 46 -14.49 7.29 4.07
C GLY A 46 -13.39 6.94 3.07
N ILE A 47 -12.13 6.90 3.52
CA ILE A 47 -10.99 6.46 2.69
C ILE A 47 -11.18 5.01 2.22
N GLY A 48 -11.64 4.12 3.11
CA GLY A 48 -11.94 2.73 2.78
C GLY A 48 -13.02 2.60 1.69
N LEU A 49 -14.08 3.39 1.78
CA LEU A 49 -15.13 3.43 0.74
C LEU A 49 -14.60 3.88 -0.62
N LEU A 50 -13.69 4.87 -0.65
CA LEU A 50 -13.06 5.32 -1.89
C LEU A 50 -12.16 4.25 -2.48
N ALA A 51 -11.36 3.60 -1.64
CA ALA A 51 -10.45 2.53 -2.05
C ALA A 51 -11.22 1.33 -2.63
N ASP A 52 -12.30 0.91 -1.96
CA ASP A 52 -13.18 -0.18 -2.43
C ASP A 52 -13.83 0.18 -3.77
N ALA A 53 -14.38 1.37 -3.90
CA ALA A 53 -15.01 1.82 -5.15
C ALA A 53 -14.03 1.81 -6.33
N VAL A 54 -12.80 2.31 -6.12
CA VAL A 54 -11.74 2.29 -7.15
C VAL A 54 -11.31 0.87 -7.48
N ASN A 55 -11.17 0.01 -6.46
CA ASN A 55 -10.80 -1.39 -6.64
C ASN A 55 -11.85 -2.15 -7.46
N ARG A 56 -13.14 -2.03 -7.09
CA ARG A 56 -14.25 -2.66 -7.82
C ARG A 56 -14.35 -2.18 -9.26
N ALA A 57 -14.12 -0.91 -9.50
CA ALA A 57 -14.13 -0.35 -10.85
C ALA A 57 -12.99 -0.87 -11.74
N LYS A 58 -11.87 -1.29 -11.15
CA LYS A 58 -10.72 -1.85 -11.87
C LYS A 58 -10.77 -3.37 -12.02
N HIS A 59 -11.25 -4.06 -11.01
CA HIS A 59 -11.08 -5.52 -10.86
C HIS A 59 -12.41 -6.26 -10.67
N GLY A 60 -13.54 -5.54 -10.56
CA GLY A 60 -14.83 -6.15 -10.20
C GLY A 60 -14.76 -6.76 -8.79
N ASP A 61 -15.38 -7.92 -8.63
CA ASP A 61 -15.39 -8.67 -7.37
C ASP A 61 -14.27 -9.71 -7.28
N VAL A 62 -13.26 -9.63 -8.17
CA VAL A 62 -12.14 -10.58 -8.18
C VAL A 62 -11.08 -10.11 -7.18
N VAL A 63 -10.76 -10.99 -6.24
CA VAL A 63 -9.65 -10.83 -5.30
C VAL A 63 -8.65 -11.95 -5.52
N THR A 64 -7.39 -11.58 -5.70
CA THR A 64 -6.28 -12.54 -5.82
C THR A 64 -5.45 -12.54 -4.56
N PHE A 65 -4.94 -13.69 -4.19
CA PHE A 65 -4.01 -13.81 -3.07
C PHE A 65 -2.87 -14.76 -3.43
N ALA A 66 -1.74 -14.59 -2.76
CA ALA A 66 -0.61 -15.51 -2.86
C ALA A 66 -0.43 -16.23 -1.52
N ALA A 67 -0.40 -17.56 -1.56
CA ALA A 67 0.01 -18.39 -0.42
C ALA A 67 1.49 -18.73 -0.62
N ASN A 68 2.36 -18.10 0.13
CA ASN A 68 3.79 -18.35 0.08
C ASN A 68 4.36 -18.44 1.50
N GLN A 69 5.48 -19.15 1.60
CA GLN A 69 6.24 -19.25 2.84
C GLN A 69 7.70 -18.92 2.55
N HIS A 70 8.26 -18.01 3.32
CA HIS A 70 9.68 -17.70 3.28
C HIS A 70 10.44 -18.71 4.12
N ILE A 71 11.39 -19.42 3.50
CA ILE A 71 12.31 -20.32 4.19
C ILE A 71 13.70 -19.68 4.12
N ASN A 72 14.13 -19.12 5.25
CA ASN A 72 15.43 -18.46 5.38
C ASN A 72 16.35 -19.32 6.28
N PRO A 73 17.08 -20.29 5.75
CA PRO A 73 17.96 -21.16 6.54
C PRO A 73 19.14 -20.40 7.14
N THR A 74 19.45 -19.22 6.63
CA THR A 74 20.51 -18.35 7.12
C THR A 74 20.25 -16.90 6.73
N ASN A 75 20.73 -15.96 7.51
CA ASN A 75 20.83 -14.55 7.13
C ASN A 75 22.29 -14.15 6.78
N ILE A 76 23.20 -15.10 6.74
CA ILE A 76 24.58 -14.85 6.33
C ILE A 76 24.63 -14.62 4.81
N CYS A 77 25.07 -13.45 4.41
CA CYS A 77 25.08 -13.04 3.01
C CYS A 77 26.45 -12.47 2.62
N THR A 78 27.04 -13.00 1.56
CA THR A 78 28.32 -12.53 1.01
C THR A 78 28.25 -11.13 0.43
N LEU A 79 27.06 -10.69 0.03
CA LEU A 79 26.81 -9.35 -0.52
C LEU A 79 26.54 -8.29 0.55
N ARG A 80 26.60 -8.65 1.84
CA ARG A 80 26.26 -7.74 2.95
C ARG A 80 27.00 -6.41 2.92
N THR A 81 28.26 -6.42 2.44
CA THR A 81 29.12 -5.23 2.39
C THR A 81 28.90 -4.35 1.16
N THR A 82 28.30 -4.89 0.11
CA THR A 82 28.13 -4.19 -1.19
C THR A 82 26.66 -3.92 -1.52
N CYS A 83 25.74 -4.73 -1.00
CA CYS A 83 24.32 -4.58 -1.26
C CYS A 83 23.66 -3.69 -0.21
N VAL A 84 23.06 -2.60 -0.65
CA VAL A 84 22.34 -1.63 0.21
C VAL A 84 20.85 -1.95 0.38
N PHE A 85 20.39 -3.07 -0.19
CA PHE A 85 18.96 -3.37 -0.32
C PHE A 85 18.34 -3.95 0.94
N CYS A 86 19.09 -4.75 1.70
CA CYS A 86 18.54 -5.62 2.75
C CYS A 86 19.19 -5.34 4.10
N GLY A 87 18.41 -4.89 5.07
CA GLY A 87 18.87 -4.75 6.47
C GLY A 87 18.93 -6.06 7.26
N TYR A 88 18.44 -7.15 6.69
CA TYR A 88 18.39 -8.48 7.32
C TYR A 88 19.71 -9.25 7.24
N ALA A 89 20.51 -9.01 6.20
CA ALA A 89 21.76 -9.68 5.95
C ALA A 89 22.81 -9.43 7.06
N ARG A 90 23.60 -10.45 7.37
CA ARG A 90 24.69 -10.40 8.35
C ARG A 90 25.96 -11.04 7.77
N LEU A 91 27.11 -10.62 8.28
CA LEU A 91 28.36 -11.36 8.10
C LEU A 91 28.42 -12.56 9.06
N PRO A 92 29.25 -13.59 8.80
CA PRO A 92 29.27 -14.83 9.58
C PRO A 92 29.50 -14.67 11.08
N LYS A 93 30.18 -13.59 11.49
CA LYS A 93 30.52 -13.28 12.90
C LYS A 93 29.79 -12.03 13.43
N GLU A 94 28.88 -11.47 12.66
CA GLU A 94 28.11 -10.30 13.06
C GLU A 94 27.02 -10.72 14.06
N GLU A 95 26.75 -9.86 15.03
CA GLU A 95 25.68 -10.09 16.01
C GLU A 95 24.34 -10.32 15.30
N GLY A 96 23.61 -11.34 15.74
CA GLY A 96 22.36 -11.76 15.10
C GLY A 96 22.53 -12.61 13.83
N ALA A 97 23.77 -12.99 13.45
CA ALA A 97 23.99 -13.96 12.37
C ALA A 97 23.53 -15.35 12.82
N TYR A 98 22.81 -16.05 11.94
CA TYR A 98 22.36 -17.43 12.21
C TYR A 98 22.47 -18.31 10.96
N ARG A 99 22.56 -19.60 11.22
CA ARG A 99 22.45 -20.68 10.23
C ARG A 99 21.75 -21.86 10.91
N TYR A 100 20.68 -22.34 10.29
CA TYR A 100 20.06 -23.60 10.69
C TYR A 100 20.78 -24.77 9.99
N THR A 101 21.03 -25.84 10.73
CA THR A 101 21.66 -27.08 10.24
C THR A 101 20.66 -28.23 10.28
#